data_b97da0b6181e8aeaeba0ed02924c37b7
#
_entry.id   b97da0b6181e8aeaeba0ed02924c37b7
#
_cell.length_a   1.000
_cell.length_b   1.000
_cell.length_c   1.000
_cell.angle_alpha   90.00
_cell.angle_beta   90.00
_cell.angle_gamma   90.00
#
_symmetry.space_group_name_H-M   'P 1'
#
loop_
_entity.id
_entity.type
_entity.pdbx_description
1 polymer ?
#
loop_
_entity_poly.entity_id
_entity_poly.type
_entity_poly.pdbx_seq_one_letter_code
_entity_poly.pdbx_strand_id
1 'polypeptide(L)'
;MMTTENPAAPRWLALAHGVRDVVRRLPTQPPSFVAARVLDRLLWPRLDDGARAALAGRTVEVEVIELGVRVRLQLGPHGFVVAPSAQPVALTVRATANALWRLVRGEDDADRLFFERALVMEGDTEYGVALKNVLDAIGPLLRGR
;
A
#
# COMPACT_ATOMS: atom_id res chain seq x y z
N MET A 1 7.99 33.61 0.20
CA MET A 1 7.88 33.16 -0.23
C MET A 1 7.27 32.68 -0.79
N MET A 2 7.10 32.52 -1.20
CA MET A 2 6.46 32.11 -1.73
C MET A 2 6.33 31.10 -2.15
N THR A 3 5.81 30.74 -1.95
CA THR A 3 5.57 29.47 -2.24
C THR A 3 5.14 29.37 -3.56
N THR A 4 5.86 28.88 -4.33
CA THR A 4 5.45 28.45 -5.55
C THR A 4 4.55 27.35 -5.39
N GLU A 5 3.34 27.57 -5.14
CA GLU A 5 2.41 26.52 -5.15
C GLU A 5 2.19 26.07 -6.54
N ASN A 6 2.35 24.80 -6.78
CA ASN A 6 1.98 24.16 -8.02
C ASN A 6 0.46 24.02 -8.01
N PRO A 7 -0.26 24.74 -8.86
CA PRO A 7 -1.72 24.66 -8.83
C PRO A 7 -2.28 23.29 -9.17
N ALA A 8 -1.47 22.42 -9.77
CA ALA A 8 -1.90 21.05 -10.05
C ALA A 8 -1.77 20.13 -8.85
N ALA A 9 -1.08 20.54 -7.80
CA ALA A 9 -0.89 19.71 -6.63
C ALA A 9 -2.11 19.77 -5.73
N PRO A 10 -2.58 18.62 -5.23
CA PRO A 10 -3.70 18.64 -4.29
C PRO A 10 -3.30 19.23 -2.96
N ARG A 11 -4.27 19.82 -2.29
CA ARG A 11 -4.01 20.48 -1.00
C ARG A 11 -3.52 19.53 0.06
N TRP A 12 -3.92 18.27 0.00
CA TRP A 12 -3.49 17.32 1.01
C TRP A 12 -1.97 17.09 0.98
N LEU A 13 -1.33 17.36 -0.14
CA LEU A 13 0.14 17.24 -0.20
C LEU A 13 0.82 18.28 0.68
N ALA A 14 0.25 19.49 0.77
CA ALA A 14 0.81 20.50 1.66
C ALA A 14 0.65 20.09 3.11
N LEU A 15 -0.48 19.50 3.45
CA LEU A 15 -0.69 18.98 4.79
C LEU A 15 0.23 17.79 5.07
N ALA A 16 0.51 16.98 4.07
CA ALA A 16 1.37 15.83 4.24
C ALA A 16 2.78 16.24 4.67
N HIS A 17 3.29 17.35 4.15
CA HIS A 17 4.61 17.82 4.54
C HIS A 17 4.65 18.20 6.02
N GLY A 18 3.59 18.81 6.53
CA GLY A 18 3.53 19.17 7.94
C GLY A 18 3.33 17.98 8.85
N VAL A 19 2.62 16.97 8.38
CA VAL A 19 2.34 15.79 9.19
C VAL A 19 3.47 14.78 9.14
N ARG A 20 4.31 14.83 8.13
CA ARG A 20 5.33 13.81 7.88
C ARG A 20 6.23 13.58 9.08
N ASP A 21 6.70 14.64 9.72
CA ASP A 21 7.60 14.51 10.87
C ASP A 21 6.92 13.85 12.05
N VAL A 22 5.64 14.18 12.26
CA VAL A 22 4.87 13.57 13.35
C VAL A 22 4.66 12.08 13.05
N VAL A 23 4.29 11.76 11.83
CA VAL A 23 4.03 10.38 11.44
C VAL A 23 5.28 9.52 11.55
N ARG A 24 6.44 10.05 11.20
CA ARG A 24 7.68 9.29 11.28
C ARG A 24 8.03 8.88 12.70
N ARG A 25 7.56 9.60 13.68
CA ARG A 25 7.80 9.30 15.09
C ARG A 25 6.84 8.26 15.63
N LEU A 26 5.78 7.97 14.90
CA LEU A 26 4.79 6.99 15.34
C LEU A 26 5.30 5.58 15.05
N PRO A 27 4.99 4.63 15.94
CA PRO A 27 5.26 3.23 15.62
C PRO A 27 4.44 2.80 14.42
N THR A 28 4.80 1.69 13.80
CA THR A 28 4.08 1.22 12.62
C THR A 28 2.69 0.70 12.95
N GLN A 29 2.42 0.41 14.21
CA GLN A 29 1.17 -0.27 14.57
C GLN A 29 -0.09 0.57 14.34
N PRO A 30 -0.18 1.85 14.78
CA PRO A 30 -1.38 2.61 14.51
C PRO A 30 -1.68 2.75 13.01
N PRO A 31 -0.74 3.15 12.15
CA PRO A 31 -1.04 3.20 10.72
C PRO A 31 -1.28 1.82 10.13
N SER A 32 -0.62 0.77 10.65
CA SER A 32 -0.87 -0.59 10.17
C SER A 32 -2.27 -1.06 10.51
N PHE A 33 -2.76 -0.73 11.69
CA PHE A 33 -4.11 -1.09 12.09
C PHE A 33 -5.14 -0.44 11.17
N VAL A 34 -4.96 0.86 10.88
CA VAL A 34 -5.87 1.57 9.98
C VAL A 34 -5.81 0.96 8.58
N ALA A 35 -4.61 0.67 8.09
CA ALA A 35 -4.46 0.07 6.76
C ALA A 35 -5.12 -1.29 6.69
N ALA A 36 -4.98 -2.11 7.75
CA ALA A 36 -5.62 -3.41 7.78
C ALA A 36 -7.13 -3.30 7.67
N ARG A 37 -7.71 -2.34 8.38
CA ARG A 37 -9.17 -2.15 8.35
C ARG A 37 -9.64 -1.67 6.99
N VAL A 38 -8.89 -0.77 6.38
CA VAL A 38 -9.24 -0.29 5.04
C VAL A 38 -9.16 -1.43 4.03
N LEU A 39 -8.12 -2.23 4.09
CA LEU A 39 -7.96 -3.34 3.16
C LEU A 39 -9.02 -4.42 3.39
N ASP A 40 -9.46 -4.60 4.63
CA ASP A 40 -10.54 -5.53 4.89
C ASP A 40 -11.81 -5.13 4.17
N ARG A 41 -12.04 -3.85 4.01
CA ARG A 41 -13.22 -3.37 3.31
C ARG A 41 -13.06 -3.36 1.79
N LEU A 42 -11.87 -3.00 1.32
CA LEU A 42 -11.66 -2.79 -0.10
C LEU A 42 -11.15 -4.02 -0.83
N LEU A 43 -10.27 -4.77 -0.20
CA LEU A 43 -9.58 -5.86 -0.88
C LEU A 43 -10.06 -7.23 -0.47
N TRP A 44 -10.25 -7.45 0.83
CA TRP A 44 -10.58 -8.78 1.34
C TRP A 44 -11.77 -9.42 0.63
N PRO A 45 -12.90 -8.71 0.43
CA PRO A 45 -14.05 -9.36 -0.21
C PRO A 45 -13.81 -9.75 -1.66
N ARG A 46 -12.79 -9.19 -2.29
CA ARG A 46 -12.49 -9.47 -3.70
C ARG A 46 -11.47 -10.57 -3.88
N LEU A 47 -10.89 -11.06 -2.80
CA LEU A 47 -9.92 -12.14 -2.87
C LEU A 47 -10.66 -13.47 -2.88
N ASP A 48 -10.38 -14.30 -3.88
CA ASP A 48 -10.90 -15.66 -3.88
C ASP A 48 -9.98 -16.54 -3.02
N ASP A 49 -10.37 -17.82 -2.90
CA ASP A 49 -9.62 -18.75 -2.04
C ASP A 49 -8.20 -18.94 -2.52
N GLY A 50 -7.99 -18.98 -3.83
CA GLY A 50 -6.65 -19.12 -4.37
C GLY A 50 -5.76 -17.94 -4.04
N ALA A 51 -6.31 -16.72 -4.18
CA ALA A 51 -5.55 -15.52 -3.85
C ALA A 51 -5.24 -15.45 -2.36
N ARG A 52 -6.21 -15.81 -1.52
CA ARG A 52 -6.00 -15.82 -0.08
C ARG A 52 -4.91 -16.82 0.32
N ALA A 53 -4.93 -18.00 -0.29
CA ALA A 53 -3.92 -19.00 -0.02
C ALA A 53 -2.54 -18.55 -0.47
N ALA A 54 -2.46 -17.90 -1.63
CA ALA A 54 -1.18 -17.46 -2.18
C ALA A 54 -0.53 -16.36 -1.32
N LEU A 55 -1.34 -15.53 -0.68
CA LEU A 55 -0.83 -14.36 0.04
C LEU A 55 -0.76 -14.54 1.55
N ALA A 56 -1.31 -15.63 2.07
CA ALA A 56 -1.48 -15.80 3.51
C ALA A 56 -0.14 -16.03 4.23
N GLY A 57 -0.08 -15.55 5.46
CA GLY A 57 0.97 -15.96 6.38
C GLY A 57 2.30 -15.25 6.22
N ARG A 58 2.43 -14.29 5.32
CA ARG A 58 3.68 -13.59 5.07
C ARG A 58 3.51 -12.11 5.36
N THR A 59 4.54 -11.50 5.92
CA THR A 59 4.50 -10.09 6.27
C THR A 59 4.91 -9.23 5.09
N VAL A 60 4.08 -8.24 4.79
CA VAL A 60 4.35 -7.23 3.76
C VAL A 60 4.48 -5.88 4.45
N GLU A 61 5.55 -5.18 4.15
CA GLU A 61 5.72 -3.82 4.60
C GLU A 61 5.45 -2.89 3.43
N VAL A 62 4.58 -1.92 3.63
CA VAL A 62 4.28 -0.91 2.60
C VAL A 62 4.76 0.44 3.12
N GLU A 63 5.55 1.10 2.32
CA GLU A 63 6.04 2.44 2.64
C GLU A 63 5.50 3.45 1.65
N VAL A 64 4.83 4.47 2.17
CA VAL A 64 4.39 5.61 1.36
C VAL A 64 5.47 6.66 1.47
N ILE A 65 6.19 6.87 0.38
CA ILE A 65 7.48 7.56 0.42
C ILE A 65 7.36 8.98 0.93
N GLU A 66 6.43 9.77 0.39
CA GLU A 66 6.33 11.19 0.75
C GLU A 66 5.89 11.39 2.19
N LEU A 67 5.09 10.48 2.71
CA LEU A 67 4.54 10.61 4.05
C LEU A 67 5.44 10.01 5.11
N GLY A 68 6.40 9.18 4.71
CA GLY A 68 7.23 8.45 5.66
C GLY A 68 6.45 7.42 6.45
N VAL A 69 5.27 7.05 5.98
CA VAL A 69 4.43 6.06 6.66
C VAL A 69 4.85 4.68 6.23
N ARG A 70 5.04 3.81 7.21
CA ARG A 70 5.29 2.39 6.97
C ARG A 70 4.23 1.58 7.69
N VAL A 71 3.66 0.62 6.98
CA VAL A 71 2.69 -0.29 7.57
C VAL A 71 3.16 -1.71 7.36
N ARG A 72 2.91 -2.57 8.33
CA ARG A 72 3.26 -3.99 8.26
C ARG A 72 2.01 -4.80 8.42
N LEU A 73 1.70 -5.57 7.40
CA LEU A 73 0.45 -6.28 7.31
C LEU A 73 0.70 -7.74 6.97
N GLN A 74 -0.24 -8.56 7.39
CA GLN A 74 -0.23 -9.98 7.09
C GLN A 74 -1.65 -10.38 6.76
N LEU A 75 -1.82 -11.21 5.76
CA LEU A 75 -3.14 -11.74 5.45
C LEU A 75 -3.40 -12.93 6.36
N GLY A 76 -4.39 -12.79 7.24
CA GLY A 76 -4.80 -13.84 8.13
C GLY A 76 -5.99 -14.60 7.58
N PRO A 77 -6.51 -15.55 8.37
CA PRO A 77 -7.63 -16.38 7.90
C PRO A 77 -8.95 -15.62 7.75
N HIS A 78 -9.09 -14.51 8.44
CA HIS A 78 -10.34 -13.75 8.42
C HIS A 78 -10.18 -12.31 7.94
N GLY A 79 -9.02 -11.97 7.43
CA GLY A 79 -8.78 -10.61 6.94
C GLY A 79 -7.35 -10.20 7.13
N PHE A 80 -7.08 -8.94 6.88
CA PHE A 80 -5.76 -8.37 7.07
C PHE A 80 -5.55 -8.04 8.53
N VAL A 81 -4.36 -8.35 9.02
CA VAL A 81 -4.00 -8.08 10.41
C VAL A 81 -2.65 -7.37 10.44
N VAL A 82 -2.39 -6.70 11.55
CA VAL A 82 -1.08 -6.11 11.79
C VAL A 82 -0.09 -7.23 12.02
N ALA A 83 1.01 -7.22 11.28
CA ALA A 83 2.00 -8.28 11.41
C ALA A 83 2.74 -8.15 12.73
N PRO A 84 3.10 -9.27 13.37
CA PRO A 84 3.93 -9.22 14.58
C PRO A 84 5.27 -8.57 14.27
N SER A 85 5.75 -7.74 15.20
CA SER A 85 7.00 -7.00 14.97
C SER A 85 8.22 -7.90 14.86
N ALA A 86 8.16 -9.08 15.47
CA ALA A 86 9.27 -10.02 15.42
C ALA A 86 9.33 -10.82 14.12
N GLN A 87 8.28 -10.78 13.33
CA GLN A 87 8.22 -11.58 12.11
C GLN A 87 9.00 -10.88 11.00
N PRO A 88 9.86 -11.61 10.27
CA PRO A 88 10.61 -10.97 9.18
C PRO A 88 9.69 -10.56 8.04
N VAL A 89 10.06 -9.47 7.37
CA VAL A 89 9.31 -8.97 6.24
C VAL A 89 9.65 -9.81 5.01
N ALA A 90 8.62 -10.36 4.36
CA ALA A 90 8.82 -11.14 3.15
C ALA A 90 8.93 -10.23 1.92
N LEU A 91 8.17 -9.16 1.91
CA LEU A 91 8.13 -8.25 0.77
C LEU A 91 7.97 -6.84 1.27
N THR A 92 8.76 -5.93 0.72
CA THR A 92 8.62 -4.50 0.95
C THR A 92 8.14 -3.84 -0.33
N VAL A 93 7.04 -3.10 -0.23
CA VAL A 93 6.48 -2.33 -1.33
C VAL A 93 6.66 -0.87 -1.00
N ARG A 94 7.32 -0.14 -1.88
CA ARG A 94 7.54 1.29 -1.70
C ARG A 94 6.89 2.01 -2.86
N ALA A 95 6.09 3.01 -2.55
CA ALA A 95 5.36 3.71 -3.58
C ALA A 95 5.09 5.14 -3.15
N THR A 96 4.90 6.01 -4.14
CA THR A 96 4.40 7.35 -3.86
C THR A 96 2.91 7.28 -3.54
N ALA A 97 2.43 8.26 -2.80
CA ALA A 97 1.00 8.33 -2.50
C ALA A 97 0.17 8.43 -3.79
N ASN A 98 0.68 9.17 -4.76
CA ASN A 98 -0.01 9.30 -6.04
C ASN A 98 -0.09 7.97 -6.78
N ALA A 99 0.98 7.19 -6.76
CA ALA A 99 0.98 5.88 -7.41
C ALA A 99 -0.05 4.96 -6.78
N LEU A 100 -0.12 4.93 -5.46
CA LEU A 100 -1.10 4.11 -4.76
C LEU A 100 -2.52 4.56 -5.08
N TRP A 101 -2.73 5.87 -5.16
CA TRP A 101 -4.04 6.41 -5.49
C TRP A 101 -4.47 6.01 -6.90
N ARG A 102 -3.55 6.11 -7.86
CA ARG A 102 -3.85 5.74 -9.25
C ARG A 102 -4.14 4.24 -9.36
N LEU A 103 -3.40 3.43 -8.61
CA LEU A 103 -3.63 1.99 -8.59
C LEU A 103 -5.01 1.66 -8.03
N VAL A 104 -5.37 2.29 -6.92
CA VAL A 104 -6.66 2.03 -6.27
C VAL A 104 -7.81 2.45 -7.15
N ARG A 105 -7.67 3.54 -7.88
CA ARG A 105 -8.71 4.02 -8.77
C ARG A 105 -8.72 3.33 -10.12
N GLY A 106 -7.73 2.51 -10.40
CA GLY A 106 -7.67 1.81 -11.68
C GLY A 106 -7.19 2.67 -12.83
N GLU A 107 -6.57 3.83 -12.54
CA GLU A 107 -6.03 4.69 -13.58
C GLU A 107 -4.77 4.11 -14.19
N ASP A 108 -4.03 3.36 -13.40
CA ASP A 108 -2.87 2.62 -13.86
C ASP A 108 -2.86 1.25 -13.21
N ASP A 109 -2.30 0.27 -13.89
CA ASP A 109 -2.14 -1.04 -13.30
C ASP A 109 -0.79 -1.16 -12.60
N ALA A 110 -0.62 -2.22 -11.85
CA ALA A 110 0.60 -2.42 -11.07
C ALA A 110 1.83 -2.57 -11.95
N ASP A 111 1.69 -3.22 -13.11
CA ASP A 111 2.79 -3.39 -14.03
C ASP A 111 3.34 -2.07 -14.52
N ARG A 112 2.45 -1.16 -14.90
CA ARG A 112 2.86 0.13 -15.42
C ARG A 112 3.58 0.95 -14.35
N LEU A 113 3.03 0.95 -13.14
CA LEU A 113 3.65 1.68 -12.04
C LEU A 113 5.02 1.10 -11.71
N PHE A 114 5.15 -0.21 -11.79
CA PHE A 114 6.43 -0.88 -11.57
C PHE A 114 7.46 -0.45 -12.62
N PHE A 115 7.05 -0.46 -13.90
CA PHE A 115 7.95 -0.05 -14.97
C PHE A 115 8.39 1.40 -14.84
N GLU A 116 7.49 2.26 -14.39
CA GLU A 116 7.80 3.67 -14.21
C GLU A 116 8.56 3.95 -12.91
N ARG A 117 8.80 2.90 -12.13
CA ARG A 117 9.45 3.01 -10.83
C ARG A 117 8.69 3.85 -9.83
N ALA A 118 7.40 4.06 -10.07
CA ALA A 118 6.52 4.68 -9.10
C ALA A 118 6.11 3.70 -8.01
N LEU A 119 6.30 2.42 -8.27
CA LEU A 119 6.05 1.35 -7.31
C LEU A 119 7.24 0.40 -7.37
N VAL A 120 7.87 0.15 -6.22
CA VAL A 120 9.05 -0.70 -6.13
C VAL A 120 8.75 -1.82 -5.17
N MET A 121 9.10 -3.03 -5.55
CA MET A 121 8.95 -4.22 -4.70
C MET A 121 10.32 -4.85 -4.48
N GLU A 122 10.61 -5.14 -3.22
CA GLU A 122 11.87 -5.77 -2.83
C GLU A 122 11.58 -6.93 -1.90
N GLY A 123 12.32 -8.01 -2.04
CA GLY A 123 12.19 -9.17 -1.17
C GLY A 123 11.89 -10.42 -1.95
N ASP A 124 10.94 -11.20 -1.47
CA ASP A 124 10.58 -12.47 -2.10
C ASP A 124 9.92 -12.22 -3.44
N THR A 125 10.63 -12.58 -4.51
CA THR A 125 10.16 -12.32 -5.87
C THR A 125 8.88 -13.08 -6.18
N GLU A 126 8.79 -14.33 -5.75
CA GLU A 126 7.59 -15.11 -6.02
C GLU A 126 6.36 -14.50 -5.34
N TYR A 127 6.52 -14.06 -4.11
CA TYR A 127 5.43 -13.42 -3.40
C TYR A 127 5.05 -12.11 -4.07
N GLY A 128 6.03 -11.35 -4.53
CA GLY A 128 5.79 -10.11 -5.24
C GLY A 128 5.00 -10.31 -6.53
N VAL A 129 5.36 -11.34 -7.28
CA VAL A 129 4.65 -11.67 -8.51
C VAL A 129 3.21 -12.10 -8.19
N ALA A 130 3.04 -12.92 -7.16
CA ALA A 130 1.70 -13.35 -6.76
C ALA A 130 0.83 -12.16 -6.37
N LEU A 131 1.39 -11.23 -5.60
CA LEU A 131 0.65 -10.04 -5.19
C LEU A 131 0.28 -9.18 -6.40
N LYS A 132 1.23 -8.96 -7.30
CA LYS A 132 0.97 -8.19 -8.49
C LYS A 132 -0.14 -8.82 -9.34
N ASN A 133 -0.08 -10.13 -9.51
CA ASN A 133 -1.08 -10.83 -10.31
C ASN A 133 -2.46 -10.75 -9.67
N VAL A 134 -2.53 -10.85 -8.36
CA VAL A 134 -3.81 -10.71 -7.65
C VAL A 134 -4.38 -9.31 -7.84
N LEU A 135 -3.55 -8.28 -7.71
CA LEU A 135 -4.00 -6.91 -7.88
C LEU A 135 -4.49 -6.66 -9.31
N ASP A 136 -3.77 -7.18 -10.29
CA ASP A 136 -4.17 -7.00 -11.68
C ASP A 136 -5.48 -7.72 -11.99
N ALA A 137 -5.69 -8.90 -11.40
CA ALA A 137 -6.91 -9.67 -11.63
C ALA A 137 -8.13 -9.02 -10.98
N ILE A 138 -7.93 -8.37 -9.84
CA ILE A 138 -9.02 -7.72 -9.13
C ILE A 138 -9.45 -6.43 -9.82
N GLY A 139 -8.49 -5.69 -10.36
CA GLY A 139 -8.76 -4.41 -10.98
C GLY A 139 -8.95 -3.29 -9.96
N PRO A 140 -9.69 -2.23 -10.32
CA PRO A 140 -9.82 -1.07 -9.45
C PRO A 140 -10.50 -1.41 -8.13
N LEU A 141 -9.93 -0.94 -7.03
CA LEU A 141 -10.52 -1.11 -5.72
C LEU A 141 -11.61 -0.08 -5.45
N LEU A 142 -11.41 1.15 -5.95
CA LEU A 142 -12.41 2.20 -5.88
C LEU A 142 -12.87 2.50 -7.27
N ARG A 143 -14.15 2.24 -7.51
CA ARG A 143 -14.72 2.63 -8.78
C ARG A 143 -15.27 4.02 -8.65
N GLY A 144 -14.76 4.92 -9.46
CA GLY A 144 -15.28 6.25 -9.49
C GLY A 144 -16.68 6.22 -10.01
N ARG A 145 -17.55 6.83 -9.32
CA ARG A 145 -18.88 6.90 -9.80
C ARG A 145 -19.44 8.19 -9.47
#